data_278a7c6545447c8ba89fc97d2a2928bf
#
_entry.id   278a7c6545447c8ba89fc97d2a2928bf
#
_cell.length_a   1.000
_cell.length_b   1.000
_cell.length_c   1.000
_cell.angle_alpha   90.00
_cell.angle_beta   90.00
_cell.angle_gamma   90.00
#
_symmetry.space_group_name_H-M   'P 1'
#
loop_
_entity.id
_entity.type
_entity.pdbx_description
1 polymer ?
#
loop_
_entity_poly.entity_id
_entity_poly.type
_entity_poly.pdbx_seq_one_letter_code
_entity_poly.pdbx_strand_id
1 'polypeptide(L)'
;MSVKKIFNATFEQSLNLLDDQLVMYMIKDTEKRSLYNGKRKFLLVVIAIILVAVQYGFVLATDYGMKHPDKDSFVPAAEVNLLPKAIFWIFLSGYLCIWLYTRHKNDKNISTKIFVTMGTCNNYLLWFLLEANLFFITFFLKALSLIGMGIYLLLICIIGYLIIRSKVNFLNKNMLEMKVNEKTKIDNFIETIIQLVMKYGWVIVIVVIVWKFFFPSGDGIKSDIFGFISVLGMWFACNIAFIAAEAYLFFPYLLHGYYKYKYPEEYREWEGKTQLEWYGKKYFNKHIKGTEKEVDEEK
;
A
#
# COMPACT_ATOMS: atom_id res chain seq x y z
N MET A 1 11.48 12.53 -17.37
CA MET A 1 10.08 12.45 -17.86
C MET A 1 9.13 12.85 -16.75
N SER A 2 8.09 13.62 -17.03
CA SER A 2 7.22 14.20 -15.97
C SER A 2 6.08 13.23 -15.61
N VAL A 3 5.92 12.95 -14.31
CA VAL A 3 4.77 12.20 -13.74
C VAL A 3 3.42 12.81 -14.16
N LYS A 4 3.37 14.12 -14.41
CA LYS A 4 2.16 14.82 -14.90
C LYS A 4 1.59 14.24 -16.20
N LYS A 5 2.42 13.64 -17.06
CA LYS A 5 1.95 13.05 -18.33
C LYS A 5 1.08 11.80 -18.10
N ILE A 6 1.39 11.00 -17.07
CA ILE A 6 0.64 9.77 -16.75
C ILE A 6 -0.82 10.09 -16.36
N PHE A 7 -1.10 11.23 -15.74
CA PHE A 7 -2.47 11.63 -15.36
C PHE A 7 -3.26 12.31 -16.48
N ASN A 8 -2.61 12.61 -17.60
CA ASN A 8 -3.22 13.32 -18.75
C ASN A 8 -3.45 12.40 -19.96
N ALA A 9 -3.31 11.09 -19.82
CA ALA A 9 -3.58 10.14 -20.89
C ALA A 9 -5.06 10.18 -21.31
N THR A 10 -5.32 9.83 -22.59
CA THR A 10 -6.67 9.63 -23.13
C THR A 10 -7.27 8.33 -22.57
N PHE A 11 -8.56 8.11 -22.83
CA PHE A 11 -9.23 6.86 -22.49
C PHE A 11 -8.50 5.67 -23.12
N GLU A 12 -8.26 5.68 -24.43
CA GLU A 12 -7.57 4.63 -25.17
C GLU A 12 -6.17 4.34 -24.62
N GLN A 13 -5.39 5.39 -24.33
CA GLN A 13 -4.09 5.26 -23.70
C GLN A 13 -4.17 4.64 -22.30
N SER A 14 -5.23 4.93 -21.55
CA SER A 14 -5.42 4.39 -20.21
C SER A 14 -5.76 2.89 -20.19
N LEU A 15 -6.30 2.35 -21.28
CA LEU A 15 -6.56 0.92 -21.44
C LEU A 15 -5.25 0.10 -21.47
N ASN A 16 -4.14 0.70 -21.93
CA ASN A 16 -2.83 0.03 -21.94
C ASN A 16 -2.32 -0.32 -20.51
N LEU A 17 -2.93 0.25 -19.44
CA LEU A 17 -2.66 -0.21 -18.06
C LEU A 17 -3.09 -1.65 -17.82
N LEU A 18 -4.05 -2.16 -18.57
CA LEU A 18 -4.56 -3.51 -18.45
C LEU A 18 -3.60 -4.57 -19.04
N ASP A 19 -2.61 -4.15 -19.81
CA ASP A 19 -1.54 -5.03 -20.32
C ASP A 19 -0.56 -5.41 -19.20
N ASP A 20 -0.57 -4.67 -18.08
CA ASP A 20 0.24 -5.00 -16.92
C ASP A 20 -0.42 -6.13 -16.10
N GLN A 21 0.26 -7.28 -16.04
CA GLN A 21 -0.24 -8.48 -15.35
C GLN A 21 -0.52 -8.25 -13.86
N LEU A 22 0.26 -7.39 -13.19
CA LEU A 22 0.05 -7.08 -11.78
C LEU A 22 -1.19 -6.21 -11.58
N VAL A 23 -1.46 -5.26 -12.48
CA VAL A 23 -2.70 -4.46 -12.47
C VAL A 23 -3.90 -5.36 -12.67
N MET A 24 -3.86 -6.26 -13.66
CA MET A 24 -4.95 -7.22 -13.90
C MET A 24 -5.16 -8.17 -12.72
N TYR A 25 -4.08 -8.60 -12.09
CA TYR A 25 -4.18 -9.39 -10.86
C TYR A 25 -4.90 -8.61 -9.75
N MET A 26 -4.49 -7.37 -9.49
CA MET A 26 -5.10 -6.52 -8.45
C MET A 26 -6.57 -6.25 -8.72
N ILE A 27 -6.97 -6.01 -9.97
CA ILE A 27 -8.37 -5.83 -10.36
C ILE A 27 -9.17 -7.10 -10.05
N LYS A 28 -8.73 -8.25 -10.58
CA LYS A 28 -9.41 -9.54 -10.36
C LYS A 28 -9.49 -9.93 -8.88
N ASP A 29 -8.43 -9.68 -8.12
CA ASP A 29 -8.39 -10.00 -6.70
C ASP A 29 -9.37 -9.11 -5.90
N THR A 30 -9.38 -7.81 -6.15
CA THR A 30 -10.27 -6.87 -5.45
C THR A 30 -11.74 -7.07 -5.81
N GLU A 31 -12.05 -7.40 -7.05
CA GLU A 31 -13.43 -7.70 -7.48
C GLU A 31 -13.95 -8.99 -6.83
N LYS A 32 -13.11 -10.02 -6.69
CA LYS A 32 -13.46 -11.28 -6.03
C LYS A 32 -13.62 -11.14 -4.53
N ARG A 33 -12.85 -10.27 -3.87
CA ARG A 33 -12.90 -10.12 -2.41
C ARG A 33 -14.17 -9.39 -1.99
N SER A 34 -15.09 -10.13 -1.40
CA SER A 34 -16.31 -9.58 -0.79
C SER A 34 -16.04 -8.50 0.28
N LEU A 35 -14.80 -8.41 0.75
CA LEU A 35 -14.34 -7.43 1.71
C LEU A 35 -14.40 -6.01 1.14
N TYR A 36 -13.89 -5.81 -0.09
CA TYR A 36 -13.82 -4.49 -0.73
C TYR A 36 -15.13 -4.05 -1.39
N ASN A 37 -15.98 -5.00 -1.78
CA ASN A 37 -17.28 -4.70 -2.37
C ASN A 37 -18.39 -4.46 -1.34
N GLY A 38 -18.05 -4.37 -0.07
CA GLY A 38 -18.96 -4.03 1.02
C GLY A 38 -19.82 -5.17 1.55
N LYS A 39 -19.67 -6.40 1.04
CA LYS A 39 -20.44 -7.57 1.50
C LYS A 39 -20.03 -8.03 2.91
N ARG A 40 -18.82 -7.72 3.36
CA ARG A 40 -18.30 -8.09 4.69
C ARG A 40 -17.77 -6.88 5.46
N LYS A 41 -18.61 -5.86 5.62
CA LYS A 41 -18.25 -4.62 6.34
C LYS A 41 -17.79 -4.87 7.78
N PHE A 42 -18.40 -5.82 8.48
CA PHE A 42 -18.01 -6.15 9.84
C PHE A 42 -16.54 -6.65 9.91
N LEU A 43 -16.15 -7.52 8.99
CA LEU A 43 -14.77 -8.02 8.93
C LEU A 43 -13.76 -6.90 8.66
N LEU A 44 -14.09 -5.92 7.81
CA LEU A 44 -13.26 -4.72 7.62
C LEU A 44 -13.06 -3.94 8.92
N VAL A 45 -14.12 -3.75 9.68
CA VAL A 45 -14.04 -3.05 10.97
C VAL A 45 -13.16 -3.80 11.95
N VAL A 46 -13.32 -5.13 12.04
CA VAL A 46 -12.47 -5.98 12.92
C VAL A 46 -10.99 -5.88 12.50
N ILE A 47 -10.69 -5.99 11.21
CA ILE A 47 -9.32 -5.84 10.70
C ILE A 47 -8.77 -4.45 11.03
N ALA A 48 -9.56 -3.39 10.83
CA ALA A 48 -9.14 -2.03 11.16
C ALA A 48 -8.81 -1.87 12.65
N ILE A 49 -9.63 -2.42 13.55
CA ILE A 49 -9.38 -2.40 14.99
C ILE A 49 -8.07 -3.12 15.32
N ILE A 50 -7.85 -4.31 14.74
CA ILE A 50 -6.61 -5.09 14.96
C ILE A 50 -5.39 -4.30 14.48
N LEU A 51 -5.47 -3.69 13.30
CA LEU A 51 -4.37 -2.90 12.76
C LEU A 51 -4.06 -1.67 13.63
N VAL A 52 -5.09 -0.96 14.11
CA VAL A 52 -4.91 0.17 15.03
C VAL A 52 -4.32 -0.30 16.37
N ALA A 53 -4.74 -1.47 16.88
CA ALA A 53 -4.17 -2.03 18.09
C ALA A 53 -2.69 -2.40 17.93
N VAL A 54 -2.31 -3.00 16.80
CA VAL A 54 -0.90 -3.31 16.48
C VAL A 54 -0.09 -2.02 16.36
N GLN A 55 -0.62 -1.01 15.68
CA GLN A 55 0.02 0.30 15.54
C GLN A 55 0.25 0.96 16.90
N TYR A 56 -0.76 0.97 17.77
CA TYR A 56 -0.60 1.45 19.15
C TYR A 56 0.39 0.61 19.96
N GLY A 57 0.51 -0.69 19.64
CA GLY A 57 1.51 -1.59 20.20
C GLY A 57 2.95 -1.11 19.98
N PHE A 58 3.28 -0.51 18.82
CA PHE A 58 4.60 0.10 18.59
C PHE A 58 4.86 1.26 19.54
N VAL A 59 3.84 2.10 19.80
CA VAL A 59 3.94 3.22 20.73
C VAL A 59 4.21 2.74 22.14
N LEU A 60 3.47 1.72 22.59
CA LEU A 60 3.66 1.11 23.92
C LEU A 60 5.02 0.43 24.03
N ALA A 61 5.43 -0.30 23.00
CA ALA A 61 6.74 -0.95 22.96
C ALA A 61 7.89 0.08 23.01
N THR A 62 7.72 1.22 22.34
CA THR A 62 8.70 2.33 22.40
C THR A 62 8.79 2.90 23.81
N ASP A 63 7.65 3.23 24.42
CA ASP A 63 7.60 3.78 25.79
C ASP A 63 8.17 2.80 26.83
N TYR A 64 7.82 1.53 26.70
CA TYR A 64 8.32 0.47 27.58
C TYR A 64 9.84 0.25 27.42
N GLY A 65 10.32 0.09 26.19
CA GLY A 65 11.75 -0.17 25.91
C GLY A 65 12.66 0.99 26.31
N MET A 66 12.17 2.23 26.23
CA MET A 66 12.92 3.39 26.73
C MET A 66 13.01 3.44 28.25
N LYS A 67 11.95 3.01 28.97
CA LYS A 67 11.92 3.00 30.43
C LYS A 67 12.66 1.82 31.03
N HIS A 68 12.77 0.72 30.29
CA HIS A 68 13.40 -0.52 30.73
C HIS A 68 14.50 -0.93 29.73
N PRO A 69 15.58 -0.15 29.63
CA PRO A 69 16.68 -0.51 28.73
C PRO A 69 17.33 -1.81 29.20
N ASP A 70 17.56 -2.72 28.27
CA ASP A 70 18.32 -3.92 28.54
C ASP A 70 19.80 -3.55 28.68
N LYS A 71 20.38 -3.84 29.86
CA LYS A 71 21.77 -3.50 30.18
C LYS A 71 22.78 -4.36 29.42
N ASP A 72 22.35 -5.56 29.00
CA ASP A 72 23.21 -6.50 28.27
C ASP A 72 23.06 -6.37 26.75
N SER A 73 22.21 -5.42 26.29
CA SER A 73 22.00 -5.17 24.87
C SER A 73 23.22 -4.50 24.22
N PHE A 74 23.60 -5.00 23.05
CA PHE A 74 24.56 -4.33 22.16
C PHE A 74 24.09 -2.94 21.72
N VAL A 75 22.76 -2.73 21.65
CA VAL A 75 22.15 -1.46 21.26
C VAL A 75 22.08 -0.53 22.46
N PRO A 76 22.72 0.65 22.41
CA PRO A 76 22.65 1.62 23.50
C PRO A 76 21.22 2.07 23.77
N ALA A 77 20.90 2.36 25.04
CA ALA A 77 19.59 2.87 25.43
C ALA A 77 19.21 4.12 24.60
N ALA A 78 17.97 4.12 24.10
CA ALA A 78 17.43 5.24 23.33
C ALA A 78 17.30 6.50 24.22
N GLU A 79 17.68 7.66 23.67
CA GLU A 79 17.62 8.94 24.40
C GLU A 79 16.41 9.78 24.02
N VAL A 80 15.93 9.63 22.79
CA VAL A 80 14.84 10.44 22.23
C VAL A 80 13.72 9.53 21.76
N ASN A 81 12.52 9.76 22.26
CA ASN A 81 11.32 9.09 21.78
C ASN A 81 10.76 9.82 20.56
N LEU A 82 10.94 9.25 19.36
CA LEU A 82 10.38 9.78 18.12
C LEU A 82 8.95 9.29 17.85
N LEU A 83 8.44 8.36 18.66
CA LEU A 83 7.08 7.83 18.56
C LEU A 83 6.30 8.01 19.89
N PRO A 84 6.17 9.23 20.42
CA PRO A 84 5.35 9.49 21.59
C PRO A 84 3.85 9.29 21.27
N LYS A 85 3.05 9.04 22.31
CA LYS A 85 1.59 8.86 22.19
C LYS A 85 0.88 9.98 21.40
N ALA A 86 1.40 11.21 21.48
CA ALA A 86 0.83 12.34 20.76
C ALA A 86 0.93 12.17 19.24
N ILE A 87 2.05 11.65 18.72
CA ILE A 87 2.23 11.41 17.28
C ILE A 87 1.23 10.37 16.76
N PHE A 88 1.03 9.28 17.51
CA PHE A 88 0.01 8.29 17.16
C PHE A 88 -1.38 8.94 17.02
N TRP A 89 -1.81 9.74 17.99
CA TRP A 89 -3.12 10.38 17.94
C TRP A 89 -3.24 11.40 16.81
N ILE A 90 -2.16 12.12 16.48
CA ILE A 90 -2.12 13.05 15.33
C ILE A 90 -2.30 12.26 14.03
N PHE A 91 -1.58 11.16 13.87
CA PHE A 91 -1.66 10.31 12.67
C PHE A 91 -3.03 9.66 12.54
N LEU A 92 -3.54 9.05 13.61
CA LEU A 92 -4.86 8.43 13.61
C LEU A 92 -5.97 9.45 13.29
N SER A 93 -5.89 10.65 13.89
CA SER A 93 -6.86 11.72 13.61
C SER A 93 -6.78 12.20 12.17
N GLY A 94 -5.56 12.40 11.64
CA GLY A 94 -5.34 12.76 10.24
C GLY A 94 -5.90 11.71 9.28
N TYR A 95 -5.64 10.44 9.56
CA TYR A 95 -6.20 9.33 8.79
C TYR A 95 -7.74 9.32 8.84
N LEU A 96 -8.33 9.46 10.02
CA LEU A 96 -9.80 9.50 10.16
C LEU A 96 -10.42 10.68 9.40
N CYS A 97 -9.78 11.85 9.41
CA CYS A 97 -10.21 13.00 8.63
C CYS A 97 -10.20 12.71 7.12
N ILE A 98 -9.12 12.11 6.61
CA ILE A 98 -8.99 11.72 5.20
C ILE A 98 -10.06 10.67 4.86
N TRP A 99 -10.26 9.67 5.71
CA TRP A 99 -11.26 8.63 5.53
C TRP A 99 -12.68 9.18 5.49
N LEU A 100 -13.05 10.08 6.41
CA LEU A 100 -14.35 10.75 6.43
C LEU A 100 -14.57 11.61 5.18
N TYR A 101 -13.55 12.39 4.79
CA TYR A 101 -13.60 13.23 3.60
C TYR A 101 -13.81 12.41 2.33
N THR A 102 -13.03 11.35 2.16
CA THR A 102 -13.13 10.47 0.99
C THR A 102 -14.48 9.76 0.94
N ARG A 103 -14.99 9.31 2.08
CA ARG A 103 -16.30 8.66 2.18
C ARG A 103 -17.45 9.61 1.84
N HIS A 104 -17.38 10.85 2.28
CA HIS A 104 -18.44 11.85 2.01
C HIS A 104 -18.48 12.25 0.54
N LYS A 105 -17.33 12.39 -0.11
CA LYS A 105 -17.23 12.86 -1.49
C LYS A 105 -17.56 11.79 -2.55
N ASN A 106 -17.50 10.51 -2.22
CA ASN A 106 -17.53 9.40 -3.20
C ASN A 106 -18.85 8.63 -3.24
N ASP A 107 -19.96 9.31 -3.48
CA ASP A 107 -21.26 8.65 -3.62
C ASP A 107 -21.63 8.25 -5.08
N LYS A 108 -20.70 8.42 -6.02
CA LYS A 108 -21.04 8.46 -7.45
C LYS A 108 -21.13 7.11 -8.17
N ASN A 109 -20.37 6.08 -7.78
CA ASN A 109 -20.21 4.89 -8.64
C ASN A 109 -19.70 3.69 -7.83
N ILE A 110 -20.21 2.46 -8.11
CA ILE A 110 -19.80 1.24 -7.41
C ILE A 110 -18.32 0.94 -7.65
N SER A 111 -17.84 1.05 -8.89
CA SER A 111 -16.44 0.84 -9.25
C SER A 111 -15.52 1.80 -8.48
N THR A 112 -15.89 3.08 -8.44
CA THR A 112 -15.14 4.12 -7.70
C THR A 112 -15.08 3.81 -6.20
N LYS A 113 -16.12 3.23 -5.61
CA LYS A 113 -16.11 2.85 -4.18
C LYS A 113 -15.05 1.82 -3.84
N ILE A 114 -14.80 0.85 -4.72
CA ILE A 114 -13.74 -0.14 -4.52
C ILE A 114 -12.38 0.53 -4.52
N PHE A 115 -12.10 1.38 -5.51
CA PHE A 115 -10.83 2.10 -5.60
C PHE A 115 -10.59 3.04 -4.42
N VAL A 116 -11.64 3.74 -3.98
CA VAL A 116 -11.55 4.60 -2.79
C VAL A 116 -11.27 3.80 -1.53
N THR A 117 -11.91 2.65 -1.37
CA THR A 117 -11.64 1.76 -0.24
C THR A 117 -10.20 1.26 -0.27
N MET A 118 -9.72 0.83 -1.43
CA MET A 118 -8.32 0.40 -1.58
C MET A 118 -7.34 1.54 -1.35
N GLY A 119 -7.61 2.73 -1.90
CA GLY A 119 -6.78 3.92 -1.66
C GLY A 119 -6.74 4.33 -0.19
N THR A 120 -7.86 4.19 0.52
CA THR A 120 -7.94 4.46 1.96
C THR A 120 -7.14 3.42 2.75
N CYS A 121 -7.23 2.14 2.40
CA CYS A 121 -6.43 1.08 3.02
C CYS A 121 -4.93 1.30 2.76
N ASN A 122 -4.57 1.65 1.53
CA ASN A 122 -3.20 1.95 1.16
C ASN A 122 -2.64 3.15 1.95
N ASN A 123 -3.41 4.22 2.05
CA ASN A 123 -3.03 5.39 2.87
C ASN A 123 -2.79 5.00 4.34
N TYR A 124 -3.62 4.11 4.90
CA TYR A 124 -3.40 3.60 6.25
C TYR A 124 -2.08 2.83 6.38
N LEU A 125 -1.74 2.00 5.40
CA LEU A 125 -0.47 1.25 5.39
C LEU A 125 0.75 2.19 5.32
N LEU A 126 0.66 3.31 4.59
CA LEU A 126 1.71 4.34 4.57
C LEU A 126 1.92 4.97 5.95
N TRP A 127 0.84 5.29 6.67
CA TRP A 127 0.93 5.80 8.04
C TRP A 127 1.54 4.76 8.99
N PHE A 128 1.13 3.52 8.87
CA PHE A 128 1.68 2.40 9.64
C PHE A 128 3.19 2.24 9.39
N LEU A 129 3.63 2.29 8.14
CA LEU A 129 5.05 2.24 7.78
C LEU A 129 5.84 3.41 8.38
N LEU A 130 5.27 4.61 8.35
CA LEU A 130 5.91 5.79 8.94
C LEU A 130 6.13 5.60 10.44
N GLU A 131 5.13 5.13 11.18
CA GLU A 131 5.25 4.85 12.61
C GLU A 131 6.25 3.72 12.89
N ALA A 132 6.25 2.66 12.10
CA ALA A 132 7.24 1.60 12.20
C ALA A 132 8.67 2.14 11.98
N ASN A 133 8.86 3.05 11.03
CA ASN A 133 10.15 3.70 10.83
C ASN A 133 10.54 4.58 12.03
N LEU A 134 9.63 5.36 12.61
CA LEU A 134 9.89 6.15 13.81
C LEU A 134 10.27 5.27 15.01
N PHE A 135 9.63 4.10 15.14
CA PHE A 135 10.00 3.08 16.12
C PHE A 135 11.46 2.65 15.96
N PHE A 136 11.85 2.18 14.79
CA PHE A 136 13.21 1.71 14.54
C PHE A 136 14.25 2.85 14.68
N ILE A 137 13.95 4.05 14.17
CA ILE A 137 14.84 5.21 14.31
C ILE A 137 15.05 5.53 15.79
N THR A 138 13.99 5.49 16.63
CA THR A 138 14.10 5.73 18.07
C THR A 138 15.18 4.84 18.71
N PHE A 139 15.17 3.55 18.42
CA PHE A 139 16.11 2.62 19.04
C PHE A 139 17.50 2.60 18.39
N PHE A 140 17.58 2.82 17.08
CA PHE A 140 18.85 2.68 16.36
C PHE A 140 19.62 4.00 16.16
N LEU A 141 19.01 5.13 16.44
CA LEU A 141 19.65 6.45 16.23
C LEU A 141 20.96 6.58 16.99
N LYS A 142 21.02 6.13 18.24
CA LYS A 142 22.23 6.21 19.07
C LYS A 142 23.29 5.19 18.63
N ALA A 143 22.86 3.98 18.26
CA ALA A 143 23.78 2.93 17.81
C ALA A 143 24.45 3.26 16.47
N LEU A 144 23.71 3.84 15.54
CA LEU A 144 24.21 4.22 14.22
C LEU A 144 24.82 5.64 14.19
N SER A 145 24.63 6.44 15.22
CA SER A 145 24.82 7.89 15.22
C SER A 145 23.91 8.61 14.20
N LEU A 146 23.82 9.93 14.30
CA LEU A 146 23.03 10.74 13.36
C LEU A 146 23.51 10.59 11.90
N ILE A 147 24.83 10.51 11.71
CA ILE A 147 25.45 10.35 10.38
C ILE A 147 25.15 8.97 9.81
N GLY A 148 25.35 7.90 10.57
CA GLY A 148 25.07 6.53 10.15
C GLY A 148 23.60 6.31 9.84
N MET A 149 22.69 6.85 10.65
CA MET A 149 21.24 6.84 10.39
C MET A 149 20.91 7.61 9.10
N GLY A 150 21.52 8.78 8.89
CA GLY A 150 21.36 9.56 7.67
C GLY A 150 21.80 8.80 6.42
N ILE A 151 22.94 8.11 6.46
CA ILE A 151 23.43 7.26 5.36
C ILE A 151 22.46 6.09 5.11
N TYR A 152 21.99 5.44 6.16
CA TYR A 152 21.04 4.33 6.07
C TYR A 152 19.74 4.73 5.39
N LEU A 153 19.13 5.85 5.84
CA LEU A 153 17.90 6.37 5.23
C LEU A 153 18.14 6.86 3.79
N LEU A 154 19.30 7.46 3.51
CA LEU A 154 19.67 7.88 2.17
C LEU A 154 19.75 6.70 1.20
N LEU A 155 20.32 5.56 1.63
CA LEU A 155 20.36 4.33 0.83
C LEU A 155 18.95 3.84 0.49
N ILE A 156 18.03 3.81 1.46
CA ILE A 156 16.62 3.46 1.22
C ILE A 156 16.01 4.42 0.19
N CYS A 157 16.24 5.74 0.33
CA CYS A 157 15.73 6.74 -0.60
C CYS A 157 16.28 6.58 -2.02
N ILE A 158 17.56 6.30 -2.17
CA ILE A 158 18.20 6.10 -3.49
C ILE A 158 17.60 4.86 -4.17
N ILE A 159 17.56 3.72 -3.47
CA ILE A 159 17.01 2.49 -4.04
C ILE A 159 15.51 2.66 -4.33
N GLY A 160 14.76 3.26 -3.42
CA GLY A 160 13.35 3.56 -3.61
C GLY A 160 13.12 4.46 -4.83
N TYR A 161 13.94 5.51 -5.01
CA TYR A 161 13.88 6.36 -6.19
C TYR A 161 14.14 5.58 -7.49
N LEU A 162 15.12 4.67 -7.51
CA LEU A 162 15.39 3.85 -8.69
C LEU A 162 14.22 2.93 -9.03
N ILE A 163 13.60 2.31 -8.02
CA ILE A 163 12.41 1.44 -8.17
C ILE A 163 11.24 2.24 -8.76
N ILE A 164 10.91 3.37 -8.14
CA ILE A 164 9.80 4.23 -8.58
C ILE A 164 10.06 4.77 -9.99
N ARG A 165 11.28 5.25 -10.26
CA ARG A 165 11.67 5.78 -11.57
C ARG A 165 11.54 4.72 -12.66
N SER A 166 11.97 3.48 -12.40
CA SER A 166 11.85 2.37 -13.36
C SER A 166 10.38 2.16 -13.73
N LYS A 167 9.51 1.99 -12.74
CA LYS A 167 8.07 1.74 -13.00
C LYS A 167 7.37 2.93 -13.65
N VAL A 168 7.65 4.16 -13.23
CA VAL A 168 7.09 5.36 -13.85
C VAL A 168 7.52 5.48 -15.31
N ASN A 169 8.79 5.19 -15.65
CA ASN A 169 9.26 5.18 -17.01
C ASN A 169 8.58 4.11 -17.87
N PHE A 170 8.41 2.90 -17.32
CA PHE A 170 7.68 1.82 -17.95
C PHE A 170 6.23 2.21 -18.25
N LEU A 171 5.50 2.76 -17.25
CA LEU A 171 4.12 3.21 -17.45
C LEU A 171 4.00 4.33 -18.46
N ASN A 172 4.91 5.32 -18.44
CA ASN A 172 4.91 6.39 -19.44
C ASN A 172 5.06 5.85 -20.87
N LYS A 173 5.96 4.90 -21.07
CA LYS A 173 6.20 4.32 -22.40
C LYS A 173 5.02 3.47 -22.86
N ASN A 174 4.50 2.60 -22.01
CA ASN A 174 3.36 1.74 -22.33
C ASN A 174 2.09 2.54 -22.62
N MET A 175 1.76 3.49 -21.75
CA MET A 175 0.53 4.25 -21.88
C MET A 175 0.58 5.28 -23.01
N LEU A 176 1.69 6.03 -23.13
CA LEU A 176 1.71 7.21 -24.00
C LEU A 176 2.31 6.94 -25.38
N GLU A 177 3.25 6.01 -25.50
CA GLU A 177 3.95 5.71 -26.75
C GLU A 177 3.32 4.54 -27.51
N MET A 178 2.35 3.83 -26.92
CA MET A 178 1.70 2.62 -27.48
C MET A 178 2.72 1.57 -27.98
N LYS A 179 3.92 1.61 -27.45
CA LYS A 179 4.97 0.65 -27.77
C LYS A 179 5.05 -0.37 -26.66
N VAL A 180 4.90 -1.63 -27.02
CA VAL A 180 5.25 -2.75 -26.12
C VAL A 180 6.75 -2.66 -25.86
N ASN A 181 7.11 -2.00 -24.75
CA ASN A 181 8.51 -1.89 -24.39
C ASN A 181 8.94 -3.12 -23.61
N GLU A 182 10.11 -3.63 -23.94
CA GLU A 182 10.77 -4.63 -23.12
C GLU A 182 10.95 -4.08 -21.70
N LYS A 183 10.47 -4.84 -20.73
CA LYS A 183 10.67 -4.54 -19.31
C LYS A 183 12.16 -4.51 -19.00
N THR A 184 12.58 -3.57 -18.19
CA THR A 184 13.97 -3.54 -17.72
C THR A 184 14.29 -4.78 -16.89
N LYS A 185 15.57 -5.13 -16.74
CA LYS A 185 15.99 -6.24 -15.85
C LYS A 185 15.49 -6.03 -14.43
N ILE A 186 15.45 -4.78 -13.97
CA ILE A 186 14.95 -4.39 -12.64
C ILE A 186 13.45 -4.66 -12.54
N ASP A 187 12.67 -4.25 -13.56
CA ASP A 187 11.23 -4.48 -13.58
C ASP A 187 10.90 -5.98 -13.54
N ASN A 188 11.57 -6.78 -14.38
CA ASN A 188 11.38 -8.24 -14.41
C ASN A 188 11.75 -8.88 -13.06
N PHE A 189 12.84 -8.47 -12.43
CA PHE A 189 13.28 -8.97 -11.13
C PHE A 189 12.25 -8.67 -10.03
N ILE A 190 11.81 -7.41 -9.93
CA ILE A 190 10.85 -6.98 -8.92
C ILE A 190 9.50 -7.67 -9.12
N GLU A 191 9.00 -7.73 -10.36
CA GLU A 191 7.73 -8.41 -10.68
C GLU A 191 7.79 -9.90 -10.35
N THR A 192 8.92 -10.56 -10.64
CA THR A 192 9.12 -11.97 -10.30
C THR A 192 9.06 -12.19 -8.79
N ILE A 193 9.74 -11.35 -8.01
CA ILE A 193 9.69 -11.43 -6.54
C ILE A 193 8.27 -11.19 -6.03
N ILE A 194 7.58 -10.16 -6.52
CA ILE A 194 6.21 -9.85 -6.12
C ILE A 194 5.29 -11.04 -6.42
N GLN A 195 5.36 -11.61 -7.62
CA GLN A 195 4.56 -12.78 -8.01
C GLN A 195 4.86 -13.99 -7.13
N LEU A 196 6.12 -14.23 -6.79
CA LEU A 196 6.53 -15.31 -5.90
C LEU A 196 5.99 -15.11 -4.49
N VAL A 197 6.10 -13.90 -3.94
CA VAL A 197 5.54 -13.56 -2.61
C VAL A 197 4.02 -13.67 -2.62
N MET A 198 3.33 -13.20 -3.66
CA MET A 198 1.88 -13.33 -3.78
C MET A 198 1.42 -14.79 -3.87
N LYS A 199 2.19 -15.63 -4.56
CA LYS A 199 1.87 -17.06 -4.74
C LYS A 199 2.21 -17.91 -3.52
N TYR A 200 3.36 -17.66 -2.88
CA TYR A 200 3.92 -18.52 -1.84
C TYR A 200 4.07 -17.84 -0.47
N GLY A 201 3.78 -16.53 -0.33
CA GLY A 201 3.97 -15.80 0.91
C GLY A 201 3.24 -16.40 2.10
N TRP A 202 2.03 -16.95 1.89
CA TRP A 202 1.28 -17.65 2.92
C TRP A 202 1.99 -18.93 3.42
N VAL A 203 2.72 -19.64 2.52
CA VAL A 203 3.52 -20.81 2.89
C VAL A 203 4.65 -20.41 3.82
N ILE A 204 5.34 -19.31 3.49
CA ILE A 204 6.43 -18.78 4.32
C ILE A 204 5.92 -18.44 5.72
N VAL A 205 4.76 -17.80 5.83
CA VAL A 205 4.14 -17.47 7.12
C VAL A 205 3.84 -18.73 7.92
N ILE A 206 3.25 -19.76 7.29
CA ILE A 206 2.96 -21.04 7.96
C ILE A 206 4.27 -21.70 8.39
N VAL A 207 5.27 -21.76 7.53
CA VAL A 207 6.57 -22.35 7.88
C VAL A 207 7.20 -21.66 9.08
N VAL A 208 7.16 -20.32 9.14
CA VAL A 208 7.70 -19.55 10.29
C VAL A 208 6.91 -19.85 11.56
N ILE A 209 5.57 -19.93 11.48
CA ILE A 209 4.72 -20.27 12.66
C ILE A 209 5.02 -21.68 13.15
N VAL A 210 5.05 -22.66 12.23
CA VAL A 210 5.34 -24.06 12.55
C VAL A 210 6.76 -24.19 13.13
N TRP A 211 7.74 -23.52 12.50
CA TRP A 211 9.10 -23.50 13.02
C TRP A 211 9.18 -22.97 14.46
N LYS A 212 8.54 -21.83 14.73
CA LYS A 212 8.47 -21.28 16.09
C LYS A 212 7.73 -22.16 17.09
N PHE A 213 6.73 -22.93 16.63
CA PHE A 213 5.99 -23.86 17.46
C PHE A 213 6.84 -25.07 17.85
N PHE A 214 7.57 -25.67 16.90
CA PHE A 214 8.41 -26.86 17.15
C PHE A 214 9.78 -26.52 17.74
N PHE A 215 10.28 -25.33 17.43
CA PHE A 215 11.56 -24.83 17.94
C PHE A 215 11.37 -23.48 18.63
N PRO A 216 10.71 -23.47 19.79
CA PRO A 216 10.63 -22.26 20.61
C PRO A 216 12.06 -21.91 21.04
N SER A 217 12.71 -21.03 20.32
CA SER A 217 13.97 -20.46 20.76
C SER A 217 13.69 -19.68 22.05
N GLY A 218 14.12 -20.22 23.18
CA GLY A 218 14.01 -19.55 24.46
C GLY A 218 14.83 -18.26 24.52
N ASP A 219 15.80 -18.14 23.64
CA ASP A 219 16.61 -16.94 23.46
C ASP A 219 15.97 -16.12 22.35
N GLY A 220 15.41 -14.96 22.67
CA GLY A 220 14.95 -13.98 21.71
C GLY A 220 16.04 -13.60 20.68
N ILE A 221 15.82 -12.55 19.91
CA ILE A 221 16.87 -11.98 19.03
C ILE A 221 18.06 -11.71 19.94
N LYS A 222 19.19 -12.41 19.69
CA LYS A 222 20.39 -12.24 20.51
C LYS A 222 20.74 -10.76 20.55
N SER A 223 21.01 -10.26 21.74
CA SER A 223 21.40 -8.85 21.98
C SER A 223 22.86 -8.57 21.55
N ASP A 224 23.38 -9.38 20.61
CA ASP A 224 24.71 -9.27 20.05
C ASP A 224 24.72 -8.48 18.71
N ILE A 225 25.89 -8.28 18.17
CA ILE A 225 26.09 -7.58 16.90
C ILE A 225 25.37 -8.25 15.73
N PHE A 226 25.25 -9.58 15.73
CA PHE A 226 24.54 -10.32 14.67
C PHE A 226 23.04 -10.08 14.73
N GLY A 227 22.46 -10.07 15.93
CA GLY A 227 21.05 -9.69 16.15
C GLY A 227 20.79 -8.26 15.68
N PHE A 228 21.67 -7.32 16.01
CA PHE A 228 21.57 -5.93 15.57
C PHE A 228 21.60 -5.81 14.04
N ILE A 229 22.58 -6.43 13.36
CA ILE A 229 22.68 -6.42 11.88
C ILE A 229 21.45 -7.09 11.26
N SER A 230 20.96 -8.18 11.85
CA SER A 230 19.77 -8.90 11.35
C SER A 230 18.52 -8.03 11.39
N VAL A 231 18.30 -7.29 12.48
CA VAL A 231 17.15 -6.38 12.61
C VAL A 231 17.25 -5.19 11.65
N LEU A 232 18.45 -4.61 11.49
CA LEU A 232 18.71 -3.56 10.51
C LEU A 232 18.44 -4.06 9.08
N GLY A 233 18.93 -5.25 8.74
CA GLY A 233 18.71 -5.87 7.44
C GLY A 233 17.21 -6.15 7.18
N MET A 234 16.49 -6.65 8.18
CA MET A 234 15.05 -6.86 8.11
C MET A 234 14.30 -5.53 7.91
N TRP A 235 14.63 -4.51 8.68
CA TRP A 235 14.02 -3.18 8.55
C TRP A 235 14.28 -2.58 7.16
N PHE A 236 15.51 -2.70 6.64
CA PHE A 236 15.87 -2.29 5.29
C PHE A 236 15.02 -3.02 4.24
N ALA A 237 14.98 -4.35 4.30
CA ALA A 237 14.23 -5.18 3.38
C ALA A 237 12.73 -4.87 3.40
N CYS A 238 12.14 -4.65 4.58
CA CYS A 238 10.74 -4.25 4.73
C CYS A 238 10.44 -2.91 4.04
N ASN A 239 11.30 -1.90 4.19
CA ASN A 239 11.14 -0.62 3.52
C ASN A 239 11.20 -0.77 1.99
N ILE A 240 12.20 -1.49 1.47
CA ILE A 240 12.35 -1.70 0.03
C ILE A 240 11.17 -2.51 -0.53
N ALA A 241 10.74 -3.57 0.15
CA ALA A 241 9.58 -4.38 -0.25
C ALA A 241 8.30 -3.55 -0.29
N PHE A 242 8.11 -2.66 0.69
CA PHE A 242 6.96 -1.76 0.74
C PHE A 242 6.98 -0.76 -0.43
N ILE A 243 8.12 -0.12 -0.69
CA ILE A 243 8.28 0.80 -1.83
C ILE A 243 8.03 0.08 -3.16
N ALA A 244 8.50 -1.16 -3.30
CA ALA A 244 8.24 -1.97 -4.48
C ALA A 244 6.75 -2.31 -4.64
N ALA A 245 6.07 -2.70 -3.56
CA ALA A 245 4.63 -2.96 -3.57
C ALA A 245 3.82 -1.70 -3.94
N GLU A 246 4.18 -0.55 -3.38
CA GLU A 246 3.57 0.73 -3.75
C GLU A 246 3.75 1.06 -5.23
N ALA A 247 4.96 0.93 -5.75
CA ALA A 247 5.27 1.29 -7.13
C ALA A 247 4.65 0.32 -8.16
N TYR A 248 4.61 -0.98 -7.86
CA TYR A 248 4.24 -2.00 -8.85
C TYR A 248 2.82 -2.56 -8.69
N LEU A 249 2.23 -2.48 -7.50
CA LEU A 249 0.87 -2.97 -7.24
C LEU A 249 -0.11 -1.83 -7.03
N PHE A 250 0.11 -1.02 -5.98
CA PHE A 250 -0.89 -0.03 -5.56
C PHE A 250 -0.99 1.15 -6.51
N PHE A 251 0.12 1.76 -6.88
CA PHE A 251 0.09 2.96 -7.75
C PHE A 251 -0.54 2.70 -9.12
N PRO A 252 -0.17 1.66 -9.90
CA PRO A 252 -0.81 1.40 -11.19
C PRO A 252 -2.29 1.03 -11.07
N TYR A 253 -2.65 0.28 -10.02
CA TYR A 253 -4.04 -0.05 -9.72
C TYR A 253 -4.88 1.19 -9.40
N LEU A 254 -4.37 2.08 -8.53
CA LEU A 254 -5.06 3.33 -8.20
C LEU A 254 -5.12 4.29 -9.39
N LEU A 255 -4.10 4.29 -10.26
CA LEU A 255 -4.09 5.03 -11.51
C LEU A 255 -5.18 4.55 -12.46
N HIS A 256 -5.39 3.23 -12.58
CA HIS A 256 -6.52 2.68 -13.33
C HIS A 256 -7.87 3.14 -12.75
N GLY A 257 -8.01 3.12 -11.42
CA GLY A 257 -9.20 3.67 -10.75
C GLY A 257 -9.43 5.16 -11.00
N TYR A 258 -8.35 5.94 -11.05
CA TYR A 258 -8.41 7.35 -11.44
C TYR A 258 -8.97 7.53 -12.85
N TYR A 259 -8.56 6.72 -13.82
CA TYR A 259 -9.08 6.80 -15.18
C TYR A 259 -10.53 6.35 -15.29
N LYS A 260 -10.96 5.33 -14.55
CA LYS A 260 -12.38 4.97 -14.44
C LYS A 260 -13.24 6.11 -13.86
N TYR A 261 -12.67 6.94 -13.00
CA TYR A 261 -13.34 8.13 -12.51
C TYR A 261 -13.35 9.28 -13.52
N LYS A 262 -12.27 9.43 -14.30
CA LYS A 262 -12.09 10.49 -15.31
C LYS A 262 -12.92 10.26 -16.57
N TYR A 263 -13.06 8.99 -16.99
CA TYR A 263 -13.77 8.55 -18.20
C TYR A 263 -14.84 7.51 -17.85
N PRO A 264 -15.88 7.86 -17.06
CA PRO A 264 -16.79 6.89 -16.50
C PRO A 264 -17.67 6.20 -17.55
N GLU A 265 -18.13 6.92 -18.57
CA GLU A 265 -19.01 6.35 -19.60
C GLU A 265 -18.24 5.49 -20.58
N GLU A 266 -17.08 5.94 -21.00
CA GLU A 266 -16.21 5.18 -21.91
C GLU A 266 -15.79 3.84 -21.29
N TYR A 267 -15.44 3.83 -19.98
CA TYR A 267 -15.15 2.58 -19.29
C TYR A 267 -16.37 1.72 -19.08
N ARG A 268 -17.55 2.32 -18.83
CA ARG A 268 -18.82 1.60 -18.71
C ARG A 268 -19.14 0.83 -19.98
N GLU A 269 -19.08 1.52 -21.12
CA GLU A 269 -19.34 0.96 -22.44
C GLU A 269 -18.32 -0.12 -22.80
N TRP A 270 -17.05 0.14 -22.53
CA TRP A 270 -15.98 -0.82 -22.78
C TRP A 270 -16.13 -2.11 -21.94
N GLU A 271 -16.61 -1.99 -20.69
CA GLU A 271 -16.91 -3.14 -19.84
C GLU A 271 -18.27 -3.81 -20.16
N GLY A 272 -19.06 -3.25 -21.10
CA GLY A 272 -20.37 -3.77 -21.47
C GLY A 272 -21.38 -3.72 -20.31
N LYS A 273 -21.26 -2.73 -19.42
CA LYS A 273 -22.14 -2.58 -18.25
C LYS A 273 -23.24 -1.58 -18.51
N THR A 274 -24.44 -1.92 -18.01
CA THR A 274 -25.56 -0.98 -17.99
C THR A 274 -25.30 0.18 -17.03
N GLN A 275 -25.95 1.32 -17.24
CA GLN A 275 -25.85 2.45 -16.33
C GLN A 275 -26.30 2.09 -14.91
N LEU A 276 -27.32 1.24 -14.78
CA LEU A 276 -27.76 0.75 -13.48
C LEU A 276 -26.71 -0.08 -12.75
N GLU A 277 -26.02 -0.95 -13.46
CA GLU A 277 -24.93 -1.78 -12.93
C GLU A 277 -23.70 -0.95 -12.54
N TRP A 278 -23.37 0.05 -13.37
CA TRP A 278 -22.21 0.91 -13.17
C TRP A 278 -22.37 1.88 -12.01
N TYR A 279 -23.47 2.61 -11.99
CA TYR A 279 -23.74 3.64 -10.97
C TYR A 279 -24.42 3.10 -9.72
N GLY A 280 -25.13 1.98 -9.82
CA GLY A 280 -25.94 1.40 -8.77
C GLY A 280 -27.29 2.10 -8.61
N LYS A 281 -28.28 1.35 -8.12
CA LYS A 281 -29.70 1.74 -8.06
C LYS A 281 -29.94 3.11 -7.40
N LYS A 282 -29.23 3.41 -6.31
CA LYS A 282 -29.43 4.67 -5.56
C LYS A 282 -29.02 5.90 -6.37
N TYR A 283 -27.82 5.83 -6.99
CA TYR A 283 -27.30 6.95 -7.77
C TYR A 283 -28.05 7.09 -9.09
N PHE A 284 -28.28 5.98 -9.79
CA PHE A 284 -29.04 5.94 -11.05
C PHE A 284 -30.40 6.58 -10.88
N ASN A 285 -31.23 6.15 -9.91
CA ASN A 285 -32.59 6.69 -9.69
C ASN A 285 -32.57 8.17 -9.29
N LYS A 286 -31.51 8.67 -8.66
CA LYS A 286 -31.46 10.06 -8.18
C LYS A 286 -30.92 11.04 -9.21
N HIS A 287 -30.01 10.59 -10.09
CA HIS A 287 -29.22 11.50 -10.91
C HIS A 287 -29.25 11.22 -12.42
N ILE A 288 -29.74 10.06 -12.84
CA ILE A 288 -29.72 9.63 -14.24
C ILE A 288 -31.13 9.39 -14.75
N LYS A 289 -31.91 8.58 -14.05
CA LYS A 289 -33.27 8.16 -14.47
C LYS A 289 -34.16 9.36 -14.73
N GLY A 290 -34.74 9.40 -15.94
CA GLY A 290 -35.64 10.50 -16.37
C GLY A 290 -34.89 11.79 -16.72
N THR A 291 -33.55 11.77 -16.87
CA THR A 291 -32.79 12.94 -17.31
C THR A 291 -32.18 12.71 -18.69
N GLU A 292 -31.68 13.75 -19.35
CA GLU A 292 -30.95 13.67 -20.62
C GLU A 292 -29.70 12.77 -20.58
N LYS A 293 -29.31 12.32 -19.38
CA LYS A 293 -28.15 11.42 -19.19
C LYS A 293 -28.52 9.94 -19.25
N GLU A 294 -29.82 9.64 -19.26
CA GLU A 294 -30.30 8.27 -19.41
C GLU A 294 -30.05 7.81 -20.85
N VAL A 295 -29.29 6.74 -21.00
CA VAL A 295 -29.07 6.10 -22.30
C VAL A 295 -30.12 4.98 -22.42
N ASP A 296 -30.91 4.98 -23.49
CA ASP A 296 -31.82 3.88 -23.82
C ASP A 296 -30.96 2.65 -24.14
N GLU A 297 -30.82 1.79 -23.15
CA GLU A 297 -30.12 0.50 -23.29
C GLU A 297 -31.13 -0.48 -23.92
N GLU A 298 -31.10 -0.59 -25.27
CA GLU A 298 -31.78 -1.69 -25.93
C GLU A 298 -31.27 -3.02 -25.38
N LYS A 299 -32.18 -3.85 -24.92
CA LYS A 299 -31.97 -5.18 -24.33
C LYS A 299 -31.29 -6.14 -25.28
#